data_7ed66c101d2cdc30b4b7b43ddd38a13c
#
_entry.id   7ed66c101d2cdc30b4b7b43ddd38a13c
#
_cell.length_a   1.000
_cell.length_b   1.000
_cell.length_c   1.000
_cell.angle_alpha   90.00
_cell.angle_beta   90.00
_cell.angle_gamma   90.00
#
_symmetry.space_group_name_H-M   'P 1'
#
loop_
_entity.id
_entity.type
_entity.pdbx_description
1 polymer ?
#
loop_
_entity_poly.entity_id
_entity_poly.type
_entity_poly.pdbx_seq_one_letter_code
_entity_poly.pdbx_strand_id
1 'polypeptide(L)'
;RLESHHQVLILDDAVQTAVKLSARYIPARQLPDKAISILDTACARVAVSLNSTPLSITTKEENIKSIEQQIHQLQKQQESGYLTDGDVITQKQQQIQVIQSELDVINAQYQDQKQLVEALHAIRTSIATLDDGKPEEINVLKAEQQALITKLQTIQKQETLVHPVVDSHLIAQIIAEWTGIPVGKMMDDEVQKILHLSEILNQRIIGQPHATDMIAKRIQTARANLDNPNKPIGVFMLTGPSGVGKTETALALADIMYGGEQNLITINMSEYQEPHTVSTLKGAPPGYVGYGEGGVLTEAVRRRPYSVVLLDEIEKAHPDVHEIFFQVFDKGFMEDGEGRYIDFKNTIIILTTNVGSELTLTLCQDELLKPDIEGLATTLREPLLQTFPATLLGRIQNIPYYPLNHEMMSHIITLQLNKVIKRMQDNHNITLSHDDAVITLIP
;
A
#
# COMPACT_ATOMS: atom_id res chain seq x y z
N ARG A 1 -1.07 23.47 -21.87
CA ARG A 1 -0.24 24.48 -21.16
C ARG A 1 1.01 23.84 -20.55
N LEU A 2 0.93 22.74 -19.77
CA LEU A 2 2.10 22.05 -19.20
C LEU A 2 3.03 21.52 -20.30
N GLU A 3 2.49 20.89 -21.34
CA GLU A 3 3.25 20.43 -22.49
C GLU A 3 4.04 21.56 -23.17
N SER A 4 3.38 22.70 -23.38
CA SER A 4 4.04 23.86 -24.01
C SER A 4 5.08 24.50 -23.09
N HIS A 5 4.89 24.46 -21.77
CA HIS A 5 5.80 25.04 -20.80
C HIS A 5 7.08 24.21 -20.64
N HIS A 6 6.94 22.90 -20.51
CA HIS A 6 8.07 21.99 -20.30
C HIS A 6 8.62 21.38 -21.60
N GLN A 7 7.95 21.62 -22.75
CA GLN A 7 8.26 21.03 -24.07
C GLN A 7 8.27 19.49 -24.05
N VAL A 8 7.35 18.89 -23.31
CA VAL A 8 7.24 17.45 -23.07
C VAL A 8 5.85 16.98 -23.47
N LEU A 9 5.75 15.81 -24.12
CA LEU A 9 4.47 15.19 -24.46
C LEU A 9 3.90 14.47 -23.23
N ILE A 10 2.61 14.69 -22.96
CA ILE A 10 1.84 14.00 -21.91
C ILE A 10 0.88 13.04 -22.60
N LEU A 11 0.99 11.75 -22.28
CA LEU A 11 0.07 10.75 -22.81
C LEU A 11 -1.28 10.80 -22.08
N ASP A 12 -2.34 10.39 -22.76
CA ASP A 12 -3.71 10.40 -22.22
C ASP A 12 -3.85 9.45 -21.01
N ASP A 13 -3.16 8.30 -21.06
CA ASP A 13 -3.09 7.33 -19.96
C ASP A 13 -2.41 7.93 -18.71
N ALA A 14 -1.41 8.80 -18.89
CA ALA A 14 -0.77 9.52 -17.78
C ALA A 14 -1.75 10.46 -17.08
N VAL A 15 -2.57 11.20 -17.84
CA VAL A 15 -3.59 12.09 -17.26
C VAL A 15 -4.62 11.29 -16.46
N GLN A 16 -5.13 10.20 -17.03
CA GLN A 16 -6.08 9.34 -16.36
C GLN A 16 -5.49 8.71 -15.09
N THR A 17 -4.24 8.24 -15.18
CA THR A 17 -3.51 7.65 -14.05
C THR A 17 -3.24 8.68 -12.95
N ALA A 18 -2.83 9.91 -13.32
CA ALA A 18 -2.63 10.99 -12.35
C ALA A 18 -3.91 11.29 -11.55
N VAL A 19 -5.07 11.32 -12.20
CA VAL A 19 -6.35 11.52 -11.51
C VAL A 19 -6.71 10.32 -10.63
N LYS A 20 -6.68 9.10 -11.18
CA LYS A 20 -7.09 7.88 -10.46
C LYS A 20 -6.19 7.59 -9.26
N LEU A 21 -4.87 7.56 -9.46
CA LEU A 21 -3.94 7.22 -8.39
C LEU A 21 -3.83 8.33 -7.34
N SER A 22 -3.86 9.62 -7.75
CA SER A 22 -3.86 10.71 -6.78
C SER A 22 -5.13 10.74 -5.93
N ALA A 23 -6.30 10.45 -6.51
CA ALA A 23 -7.54 10.34 -5.77
C ALA A 23 -7.44 9.27 -4.69
N ARG A 24 -6.81 8.14 -5.00
CA ARG A 24 -6.72 6.95 -4.14
C ARG A 24 -5.60 7.06 -3.09
N TYR A 25 -4.42 7.52 -3.48
CA TYR A 25 -3.21 7.44 -2.66
C TYR A 25 -2.74 8.76 -2.06
N ILE A 26 -3.29 9.91 -2.50
CA ILE A 26 -2.95 11.24 -1.98
C ILE A 26 -4.22 11.93 -1.45
N PRO A 27 -4.70 11.54 -0.26
CA PRO A 27 -5.96 12.09 0.28
C PRO A 27 -5.82 13.52 0.81
N ALA A 28 -4.61 13.96 1.18
CA ALA A 28 -4.38 15.26 1.84
C ALA A 28 -4.68 16.50 0.97
N ARG A 29 -4.78 16.33 -0.35
CA ARG A 29 -5.09 17.40 -1.31
C ARG A 29 -6.33 17.05 -2.13
N GLN A 30 -7.06 18.06 -2.60
CA GLN A 30 -8.24 17.87 -3.44
C GLN A 30 -7.90 17.82 -4.93
N LEU A 31 -8.75 17.17 -5.72
CA LEU A 31 -8.74 17.29 -7.17
C LEU A 31 -9.36 18.68 -7.55
N PRO A 32 -8.87 19.32 -8.63
CA PRO A 32 -7.87 18.85 -9.60
C PRO A 32 -6.41 19.11 -9.19
N ASP A 33 -6.13 19.92 -8.17
CA ASP A 33 -4.79 20.42 -7.83
C ASP A 33 -3.74 19.33 -7.68
N LYS A 34 -4.05 18.25 -6.97
CA LYS A 34 -3.10 17.16 -6.76
C LYS A 34 -2.69 16.45 -8.06
N ALA A 35 -3.63 16.26 -8.99
CA ALA A 35 -3.33 15.65 -10.28
C ALA A 35 -2.48 16.57 -11.17
N ILE A 36 -2.78 17.88 -11.15
CA ILE A 36 -2.00 18.90 -11.86
C ILE A 36 -0.57 18.97 -11.29
N SER A 37 -0.42 18.96 -9.97
CA SER A 37 0.91 18.98 -9.33
C SER A 37 1.76 17.75 -9.69
N ILE A 38 1.15 16.57 -9.78
CA ILE A 38 1.84 15.35 -10.21
C ILE A 38 2.27 15.45 -11.67
N LEU A 39 1.37 15.89 -12.55
CA LEU A 39 1.69 16.08 -13.97
C LEU A 39 2.80 17.12 -14.18
N ASP A 40 2.79 18.20 -13.43
CA ASP A 40 3.84 19.22 -13.47
C ASP A 40 5.19 18.66 -13.02
N THR A 41 5.20 17.91 -11.90
CA THR A 41 6.40 17.21 -11.43
C THR A 41 6.90 16.19 -12.46
N ALA A 42 6.00 15.46 -13.11
CA ALA A 42 6.36 14.49 -14.15
C ALA A 42 6.96 15.17 -15.38
N CYS A 43 6.37 16.27 -15.84
CA CYS A 43 6.90 17.06 -16.94
C CYS A 43 8.29 17.62 -16.62
N ALA A 44 8.47 18.18 -15.41
CA ALA A 44 9.75 18.66 -14.95
C ALA A 44 10.80 17.53 -14.90
N ARG A 45 10.43 16.33 -14.41
CA ARG A 45 11.33 15.17 -14.36
C ARG A 45 11.76 14.71 -15.76
N VAL A 46 10.86 14.66 -16.74
CA VAL A 46 11.19 14.34 -18.11
C VAL A 46 12.14 15.39 -18.69
N ALA A 47 11.82 16.67 -18.53
CA ALA A 47 12.66 17.77 -19.03
C ALA A 47 14.06 17.77 -18.39
N VAL A 48 14.17 17.48 -17.10
CA VAL A 48 15.44 17.36 -16.37
C VAL A 48 16.21 16.11 -16.78
N SER A 49 15.54 14.95 -16.98
CA SER A 49 16.19 13.68 -17.34
C SER A 49 16.97 13.76 -18.67
N LEU A 50 16.56 14.62 -19.57
CA LEU A 50 17.27 14.88 -20.84
C LEU A 50 18.57 15.71 -20.65
N ASN A 51 18.61 16.54 -19.61
CA ASN A 51 19.69 17.52 -19.41
C ASN A 51 20.56 17.26 -18.18
N SER A 52 20.21 16.32 -17.32
CA SER A 52 20.94 15.99 -16.11
C SER A 52 21.33 14.51 -16.04
N THR A 53 22.40 14.22 -15.35
CA THR A 53 22.87 12.85 -15.09
C THR A 53 21.86 12.14 -14.16
N PRO A 54 21.47 10.89 -14.45
CA PRO A 54 20.59 10.10 -13.60
C PRO A 54 21.11 9.94 -12.16
N LEU A 55 20.21 9.89 -11.20
CA LEU A 55 20.55 9.75 -9.77
C LEU A 55 21.37 8.48 -9.48
N SER A 56 21.09 7.38 -10.20
CA SER A 56 21.84 6.13 -10.09
C SER A 56 23.33 6.30 -10.41
N ILE A 57 23.66 7.11 -11.40
CA ILE A 57 25.05 7.43 -11.77
C ILE A 57 25.69 8.30 -10.67
N THR A 58 25.03 9.40 -10.31
CA THR A 58 25.55 10.35 -9.30
C THR A 58 25.79 9.67 -7.95
N THR A 59 24.86 8.81 -7.50
CA THR A 59 25.03 8.08 -6.23
C THR A 59 26.22 7.12 -6.26
N LYS A 60 26.47 6.43 -7.39
CA LYS A 60 27.64 5.56 -7.53
C LYS A 60 28.95 6.35 -7.57
N GLU A 61 28.97 7.50 -8.23
CA GLU A 61 30.11 8.41 -8.24
C GLU A 61 30.42 8.95 -6.83
N GLU A 62 29.40 9.33 -6.06
CA GLU A 62 29.55 9.75 -4.66
C GLU A 62 30.06 8.62 -3.77
N ASN A 63 29.57 7.39 -3.97
CA ASN A 63 30.07 6.21 -3.26
C ASN A 63 31.55 5.95 -3.55
N ILE A 64 31.99 6.03 -4.82
CA ILE A 64 33.39 5.89 -5.18
C ILE A 64 34.22 6.94 -4.45
N LYS A 65 33.85 8.23 -4.50
CA LYS A 65 34.53 9.32 -3.80
C LYS A 65 34.62 9.08 -2.29
N SER A 66 33.55 8.58 -1.68
CA SER A 66 33.53 8.26 -0.25
C SER A 66 34.51 7.14 0.10
N ILE A 67 34.55 6.06 -0.72
CA ILE A 67 35.50 4.96 -0.51
C ILE A 67 36.95 5.41 -0.76
N GLU A 68 37.21 6.24 -1.74
CA GLU A 68 38.54 6.85 -1.99
C GLU A 68 39.02 7.68 -0.80
N GLN A 69 38.16 8.49 -0.20
CA GLN A 69 38.47 9.23 1.02
C GLN A 69 38.82 8.30 2.19
N GLN A 70 38.10 7.20 2.35
CA GLN A 70 38.37 6.18 3.36
C GLN A 70 39.75 5.51 3.13
N ILE A 71 40.06 5.15 1.87
CA ILE A 71 41.36 4.59 1.51
C ILE A 71 42.47 5.57 1.86
N HIS A 72 42.30 6.84 1.52
CA HIS A 72 43.31 7.87 1.84
C HIS A 72 43.55 8.03 3.35
N GLN A 73 42.50 7.96 4.17
CA GLN A 73 42.60 7.95 5.62
C GLN A 73 43.36 6.72 6.15
N LEU A 74 43.03 5.52 5.62
CA LEU A 74 43.68 4.26 6.00
C LEU A 74 45.15 4.25 5.62
N GLN A 75 45.53 4.79 4.46
CA GLN A 75 46.92 4.96 4.02
C GLN A 75 47.72 5.88 4.97
N LYS A 76 47.16 7.01 5.39
CA LYS A 76 47.75 7.87 6.40
C LYS A 76 47.95 7.18 7.75
N GLN A 77 47.00 6.36 8.17
CA GLN A 77 47.14 5.56 9.40
C GLN A 77 48.23 4.48 9.27
N GLN A 78 48.36 3.88 8.10
CA GLN A 78 49.44 2.92 7.81
C GLN A 78 50.84 3.60 7.82
N GLU A 79 50.96 4.74 7.16
CA GLU A 79 52.20 5.54 7.19
C GLU A 79 52.60 6.00 8.60
N SER A 80 51.59 6.23 9.44
CA SER A 80 51.80 6.64 10.85
C SER A 80 52.04 5.45 11.80
N GLY A 81 52.04 4.22 11.30
CA GLY A 81 52.34 3.01 12.09
C GLY A 81 51.18 2.51 12.95
N TYR A 82 49.98 3.08 12.81
CA TYR A 82 48.79 2.69 13.57
C TYR A 82 47.99 1.57 12.90
N LEU A 83 48.19 1.25 11.63
CA LEU A 83 47.52 0.21 10.88
C LEU A 83 48.55 -0.79 10.35
N THR A 84 48.39 -2.07 10.68
CA THR A 84 49.27 -3.16 10.23
C THR A 84 48.68 -4.02 9.14
N ASP A 85 47.38 -3.89 8.86
CA ASP A 85 46.63 -4.79 7.97
C ASP A 85 46.36 -4.09 6.61
N GLY A 86 47.11 -4.48 5.58
CA GLY A 86 46.94 -4.00 4.20
C GLY A 86 45.73 -4.58 3.47
N ASP A 87 45.13 -5.66 3.99
CA ASP A 87 44.04 -6.37 3.34
C ASP A 87 42.77 -5.50 3.22
N VAL A 88 42.53 -4.62 4.20
CA VAL A 88 41.38 -3.72 4.19
C VAL A 88 41.46 -2.70 3.04
N ILE A 89 42.64 -2.17 2.73
CA ILE A 89 42.85 -1.25 1.62
C ILE A 89 42.62 -1.96 0.29
N THR A 90 43.13 -3.19 0.17
CA THR A 90 42.96 -4.02 -1.03
C THR A 90 41.49 -4.39 -1.28
N GLN A 91 40.76 -4.71 -0.24
CA GLN A 91 39.30 -4.98 -0.34
C GLN A 91 38.51 -3.75 -0.81
N LYS A 92 38.84 -2.57 -0.26
CA LYS A 92 38.19 -1.32 -0.69
C LYS A 92 38.54 -0.94 -2.13
N GLN A 93 39.76 -1.19 -2.57
CA GLN A 93 40.14 -1.01 -3.98
C GLN A 93 39.39 -1.93 -4.91
N GLN A 94 39.20 -3.22 -4.53
CA GLN A 94 38.38 -4.16 -5.29
C GLN A 94 36.90 -3.70 -5.34
N GLN A 95 36.38 -3.17 -4.24
CA GLN A 95 35.04 -2.62 -4.18
C GLN A 95 34.85 -1.42 -5.16
N ILE A 96 35.82 -0.53 -5.26
CA ILE A 96 35.81 0.56 -6.26
C ILE A 96 35.77 -0.01 -7.68
N GLN A 97 36.60 -1.02 -7.99
CA GLN A 97 36.62 -1.62 -9.32
C GLN A 97 35.27 -2.22 -9.73
N VAL A 98 34.58 -2.89 -8.79
CA VAL A 98 33.23 -3.41 -9.02
C VAL A 98 32.24 -2.27 -9.30
N ILE A 99 32.22 -1.25 -8.45
CA ILE A 99 31.31 -0.10 -8.62
C ILE A 99 31.63 0.66 -9.92
N GLN A 100 32.89 0.78 -10.30
CA GLN A 100 33.32 1.43 -11.55
C GLN A 100 32.84 0.65 -12.78
N SER A 101 32.97 -0.69 -12.78
CA SER A 101 32.44 -1.51 -13.88
C SER A 101 30.94 -1.42 -14.03
N GLU A 102 30.19 -1.37 -12.92
CA GLU A 102 28.75 -1.16 -12.95
C GLU A 102 28.38 0.24 -13.46
N LEU A 103 29.14 1.27 -13.08
CA LEU A 103 28.97 2.65 -13.51
C LEU A 103 29.20 2.79 -15.02
N ASP A 104 30.20 2.12 -15.58
CA ASP A 104 30.48 2.14 -17.02
C ASP A 104 29.32 1.52 -17.82
N VAL A 105 28.73 0.43 -17.32
CA VAL A 105 27.56 -0.20 -17.95
C VAL A 105 26.35 0.74 -17.92
N ILE A 106 26.06 1.36 -16.77
CA ILE A 106 24.92 2.29 -16.63
C ILE A 106 25.13 3.53 -17.51
N ASN A 107 26.36 4.06 -17.58
CA ASN A 107 26.69 5.20 -18.43
C ASN A 107 26.46 4.88 -19.92
N ALA A 108 26.86 3.69 -20.38
CA ALA A 108 26.63 3.28 -21.77
C ALA A 108 25.12 3.18 -22.06
N GLN A 109 24.36 2.56 -21.16
CA GLN A 109 22.90 2.47 -21.28
C GLN A 109 22.23 3.85 -21.28
N TYR A 110 22.68 4.77 -20.44
CA TYR A 110 22.18 6.15 -20.40
C TYR A 110 22.42 6.89 -21.70
N GLN A 111 23.63 6.78 -22.29
CA GLN A 111 23.95 7.43 -23.56
C GLN A 111 23.11 6.86 -24.71
N ASP A 112 22.94 5.54 -24.77
CA ASP A 112 22.09 4.89 -25.77
C ASP A 112 20.63 5.34 -25.67
N GLN A 113 20.05 5.35 -24.46
CA GLN A 113 18.68 5.82 -24.23
C GLN A 113 18.53 7.30 -24.59
N LYS A 114 19.49 8.15 -24.21
CA LYS A 114 19.49 9.58 -24.49
C LYS A 114 19.48 9.86 -25.98
N GLN A 115 20.34 9.21 -26.77
CA GLN A 115 20.39 9.37 -28.22
C GLN A 115 19.06 8.96 -28.89
N LEU A 116 18.44 7.88 -28.44
CA LEU A 116 17.14 7.44 -28.97
C LEU A 116 16.01 8.43 -28.64
N VAL A 117 16.03 9.01 -27.45
CA VAL A 117 15.01 9.99 -27.04
C VAL A 117 15.19 11.31 -27.78
N GLU A 118 16.43 11.76 -27.97
CA GLU A 118 16.74 12.94 -28.80
C GLU A 118 16.29 12.76 -30.26
N ALA A 119 16.54 11.58 -30.84
CA ALA A 119 16.05 11.23 -32.19
C ALA A 119 14.52 11.22 -32.28
N LEU A 120 13.84 10.65 -31.26
CA LEU A 120 12.39 10.69 -31.17
C LEU A 120 11.84 12.12 -31.09
N HIS A 121 12.50 12.99 -30.34
CA HIS A 121 12.11 14.40 -30.22
C HIS A 121 12.27 15.14 -31.56
N ALA A 122 13.37 14.89 -32.29
CA ALA A 122 13.61 15.47 -33.59
C ALA A 122 12.53 15.03 -34.62
N ILE A 123 12.19 13.75 -34.67
CA ILE A 123 11.13 13.23 -35.54
C ILE A 123 9.77 13.86 -35.23
N ARG A 124 9.41 13.98 -33.93
CA ARG A 124 8.16 14.63 -33.50
C ARG A 124 8.09 16.09 -33.95
N THR A 125 9.18 16.82 -33.79
CA THR A 125 9.26 18.21 -34.20
C THR A 125 9.12 18.31 -35.73
N SER A 126 9.75 17.39 -36.49
CA SER A 126 9.60 17.32 -37.94
C SER A 126 8.16 17.04 -38.38
N ILE A 127 7.48 16.10 -37.72
CA ILE A 127 6.07 15.80 -37.99
C ILE A 127 5.18 17.02 -37.69
N ALA A 128 5.44 17.74 -36.60
CA ALA A 128 4.66 18.91 -36.22
C ALA A 128 4.85 20.14 -37.14
N THR A 129 5.98 20.19 -37.86
CA THR A 129 6.30 21.30 -38.79
C THR A 129 5.92 20.98 -40.24
N LEU A 130 5.58 19.73 -40.55
CA LEU A 130 5.13 19.34 -41.88
C LEU A 130 3.66 19.75 -42.08
N ASP A 131 3.38 20.40 -43.22
CA ASP A 131 2.04 20.78 -43.66
C ASP A 131 1.20 19.54 -43.95
N ASP A 132 -0.11 19.56 -43.69
CA ASP A 132 -1.06 18.46 -43.96
C ASP A 132 -1.11 18.00 -45.44
N GLY A 133 -0.40 18.67 -46.34
CA GLY A 133 -0.33 18.39 -47.77
C GLY A 133 0.63 17.24 -48.16
N LYS A 134 1.37 16.60 -47.22
CA LYS A 134 2.37 15.57 -47.55
C LYS A 134 2.17 14.27 -46.71
N PRO A 135 1.08 13.52 -46.97
CA PRO A 135 0.72 12.36 -46.13
C PRO A 135 1.75 11.20 -46.23
N GLU A 136 2.45 11.07 -47.37
CA GLU A 136 3.45 10.00 -47.56
C GLU A 136 4.70 10.24 -46.68
N GLU A 137 5.22 11.47 -46.62
CA GLU A 137 6.37 11.83 -45.79
C GLU A 137 6.03 11.66 -44.29
N ILE A 138 4.82 12.04 -43.89
CA ILE A 138 4.32 11.88 -42.52
C ILE A 138 4.23 10.39 -42.13
N ASN A 139 3.77 9.53 -43.05
CA ASN A 139 3.69 8.09 -42.79
C ASN A 139 5.07 7.43 -42.62
N VAL A 140 6.06 7.85 -43.41
CA VAL A 140 7.46 7.37 -43.26
C VAL A 140 8.01 7.76 -41.90
N LEU A 141 7.86 9.03 -41.47
CA LEU A 141 8.32 9.50 -40.17
C LEU A 141 7.60 8.82 -39.02
N LYS A 142 6.32 8.53 -39.12
CA LYS A 142 5.57 7.75 -38.12
C LYS A 142 6.06 6.31 -38.01
N ALA A 143 6.41 5.67 -39.14
CA ALA A 143 6.98 4.32 -39.12
C ALA A 143 8.37 4.31 -38.46
N GLU A 144 9.21 5.30 -38.74
CA GLU A 144 10.51 5.47 -38.09
C GLU A 144 10.37 5.75 -36.60
N GLN A 145 9.44 6.62 -36.23
CA GLN A 145 9.11 6.89 -34.84
C GLN A 145 8.72 5.60 -34.07
N GLN A 146 7.86 4.78 -34.69
CA GLN A 146 7.43 3.51 -34.09
C GLN A 146 8.58 2.51 -33.91
N ALA A 147 9.49 2.45 -34.89
CA ALA A 147 10.69 1.62 -34.77
C ALA A 147 11.62 2.06 -33.65
N LEU A 148 11.83 3.38 -33.46
CA LEU A 148 12.60 3.92 -32.36
C LEU A 148 11.94 3.67 -31.00
N ILE A 149 10.63 3.81 -30.89
CA ILE A 149 9.87 3.50 -29.65
C ILE A 149 10.06 2.03 -29.28
N THR A 150 9.92 1.10 -30.24
CA THR A 150 10.10 -0.33 -29.98
C THR A 150 11.54 -0.65 -29.52
N LYS A 151 12.53 -0.01 -30.15
CA LYS A 151 13.94 -0.16 -29.77
C LYS A 151 14.19 0.37 -28.35
N LEU A 152 13.66 1.55 -28.03
CA LEU A 152 13.77 2.16 -26.70
C LEU A 152 13.12 1.28 -25.63
N GLN A 153 11.91 0.79 -25.86
CA GLN A 153 11.21 -0.12 -24.95
C GLN A 153 11.99 -1.41 -24.67
N THR A 154 12.73 -1.91 -25.69
CA THR A 154 13.55 -3.11 -25.53
C THR A 154 14.74 -2.85 -24.61
N ILE A 155 15.38 -1.70 -24.72
CA ILE A 155 16.52 -1.30 -23.89
C ILE A 155 16.06 -0.95 -22.47
N GLN A 156 14.90 -0.32 -22.32
CA GLN A 156 14.34 0.12 -21.04
C GLN A 156 13.74 -1.00 -20.18
N LYS A 157 13.67 -2.24 -20.69
CA LYS A 157 13.20 -3.40 -19.89
C LYS A 157 14.02 -3.64 -18.61
N GLN A 158 15.28 -3.26 -18.58
CA GLN A 158 16.16 -3.43 -17.43
C GLN A 158 16.06 -2.22 -16.48
N GLU A 159 16.26 -1.02 -16.97
CA GLU A 159 16.17 0.22 -16.20
C GLU A 159 15.82 1.39 -17.13
N THR A 160 14.86 2.22 -16.71
CA THR A 160 14.48 3.44 -17.42
C THR A 160 15.28 4.62 -16.86
N LEU A 161 16.31 5.04 -17.57
CA LEU A 161 17.20 6.14 -17.19
C LEU A 161 16.76 7.48 -17.78
N VAL A 162 16.13 7.47 -18.96
CA VAL A 162 15.62 8.66 -19.65
C VAL A 162 14.18 8.45 -20.06
N HIS A 163 13.29 9.35 -19.69
CA HIS A 163 11.88 9.29 -20.05
C HIS A 163 11.60 10.09 -21.34
N PRO A 164 11.04 9.46 -22.40
CA PRO A 164 10.74 10.15 -23.65
C PRO A 164 9.43 10.96 -23.61
N VAL A 165 8.55 10.65 -22.67
CA VAL A 165 7.20 11.22 -22.49
C VAL A 165 6.77 11.10 -21.03
N VAL A 166 5.71 11.81 -20.69
CA VAL A 166 4.99 11.52 -19.43
C VAL A 166 3.99 10.41 -19.71
N ASP A 167 4.21 9.25 -19.09
CA ASP A 167 3.37 8.05 -19.16
C ASP A 167 2.79 7.65 -17.79
N SER A 168 1.95 6.65 -17.78
CA SER A 168 1.32 6.12 -16.58
C SER A 168 2.34 5.58 -15.57
N HIS A 169 3.46 5.00 -16.05
CA HIS A 169 4.48 4.44 -15.18
C HIS A 169 5.25 5.53 -14.41
N LEU A 170 5.63 6.61 -15.10
CA LEU A 170 6.29 7.76 -14.46
C LEU A 170 5.39 8.42 -13.41
N ILE A 171 4.09 8.55 -13.71
CA ILE A 171 3.09 9.03 -12.75
C ILE A 171 3.04 8.15 -11.50
N ALA A 172 3.01 6.82 -11.69
CA ALA A 172 3.01 5.88 -10.58
C ALA A 172 4.30 5.94 -9.74
N GLN A 173 5.47 6.14 -10.38
CA GLN A 173 6.75 6.33 -9.69
C GLN A 173 6.73 7.58 -8.79
N ILE A 174 6.24 8.72 -9.29
CA ILE A 174 6.16 9.96 -8.51
C ILE A 174 5.24 9.78 -7.30
N ILE A 175 4.09 9.14 -7.51
CA ILE A 175 3.16 8.86 -6.41
C ILE A 175 3.79 7.89 -5.40
N ALA A 176 4.54 6.87 -5.86
CA ALA A 176 5.26 5.95 -4.99
C ALA A 176 6.29 6.66 -4.11
N GLU A 177 7.06 7.59 -4.67
CA GLU A 177 8.01 8.41 -3.91
C GLU A 177 7.32 9.30 -2.86
N TRP A 178 6.15 9.86 -3.18
CA TRP A 178 5.43 10.73 -2.26
C TRP A 178 4.69 9.96 -1.15
N THR A 179 4.27 8.72 -1.42
CA THR A 179 3.43 7.93 -0.52
C THR A 179 4.18 6.79 0.17
N GLY A 180 5.35 6.40 -0.35
CA GLY A 180 6.08 5.20 0.08
C GLY A 180 5.46 3.88 -0.38
N ILE A 181 4.42 3.91 -1.23
CA ILE A 181 3.75 2.71 -1.74
C ILE A 181 4.46 2.24 -3.02
N PRO A 182 4.92 0.98 -3.11
CA PRO A 182 5.63 0.48 -4.29
C PRO A 182 4.79 0.58 -5.59
N VAL A 183 5.44 0.96 -6.70
CA VAL A 183 4.80 1.11 -8.03
C VAL A 183 4.05 -0.15 -8.44
N GLY A 184 4.65 -1.34 -8.23
CA GLY A 184 4.01 -2.62 -8.56
C GLY A 184 2.64 -2.78 -7.87
N LYS A 185 2.51 -2.39 -6.60
CA LYS A 185 1.24 -2.43 -5.88
C LYS A 185 0.17 -1.46 -6.45
N MET A 186 0.59 -0.38 -7.11
CA MET A 186 -0.32 0.61 -7.72
C MET A 186 -0.74 0.25 -9.15
N MET A 187 0.18 -0.38 -9.90
CA MET A 187 -0.01 -0.69 -11.33
C MET A 187 -0.55 -2.10 -11.57
N ASP A 188 -0.51 -2.98 -10.56
CA ASP A 188 -1.07 -4.32 -10.66
C ASP A 188 -2.57 -4.26 -11.00
N ASP A 189 -3.01 -5.21 -11.80
CA ASP A 189 -4.42 -5.35 -12.17
C ASP A 189 -5.27 -5.58 -10.92
N GLU A 190 -6.01 -4.55 -10.51
CA GLU A 190 -6.89 -4.58 -9.35
C GLU A 190 -7.93 -5.70 -9.48
N VAL A 191 -8.36 -6.00 -10.68
CA VAL A 191 -9.36 -7.06 -10.93
C VAL A 191 -8.78 -8.41 -10.59
N GLN A 192 -7.53 -8.70 -11.01
CA GLN A 192 -6.88 -9.97 -10.69
C GLN A 192 -6.62 -10.12 -9.20
N LYS A 193 -6.17 -9.05 -8.51
CA LYS A 193 -6.01 -9.08 -7.04
C LYS A 193 -7.32 -9.37 -6.31
N ILE A 194 -8.42 -8.78 -6.77
CA ILE A 194 -9.73 -9.00 -6.15
C ILE A 194 -10.25 -10.42 -6.44
N LEU A 195 -10.02 -10.96 -7.62
CA LEU A 195 -10.41 -12.33 -7.97
C LEU A 195 -9.67 -13.37 -7.10
N HIS A 196 -8.38 -13.17 -6.82
CA HIS A 196 -7.56 -14.07 -6.00
C HIS A 196 -7.43 -13.61 -4.54
N LEU A 197 -8.29 -12.69 -4.09
CA LEU A 197 -8.17 -12.08 -2.75
C LEU A 197 -8.19 -13.10 -1.62
N SER A 198 -9.04 -14.12 -1.68
CA SER A 198 -9.10 -15.18 -0.68
C SER A 198 -7.79 -15.96 -0.59
N GLU A 199 -7.20 -16.33 -1.72
CA GLU A 199 -5.94 -17.07 -1.78
C GLU A 199 -4.79 -16.25 -1.18
N ILE A 200 -4.72 -14.97 -1.52
CA ILE A 200 -3.70 -14.04 -1.01
C ILE A 200 -3.86 -13.84 0.51
N LEU A 201 -5.08 -13.68 1.00
CA LEU A 201 -5.38 -13.56 2.42
C LEU A 201 -5.00 -14.83 3.19
N ASN A 202 -5.28 -16.02 2.64
CA ASN A 202 -4.98 -17.31 3.27
C ASN A 202 -3.47 -17.56 3.45
N GLN A 203 -2.61 -16.92 2.67
CA GLN A 203 -1.16 -16.99 2.87
C GLN A 203 -0.71 -16.29 4.16
N ARG A 204 -1.49 -15.32 4.65
CA ARG A 204 -1.16 -14.53 5.84
C ARG A 204 -2.04 -14.88 7.05
N ILE A 205 -3.29 -15.28 6.81
CA ILE A 205 -4.29 -15.59 7.84
C ILE A 205 -4.45 -17.11 7.92
N ILE A 206 -3.82 -17.70 8.93
CA ILE A 206 -3.80 -19.15 9.08
C ILE A 206 -5.02 -19.63 9.87
N GLY A 207 -5.64 -20.73 9.41
CA GLY A 207 -6.71 -21.42 10.12
C GLY A 207 -8.11 -20.86 9.95
N GLN A 208 -8.31 -19.82 9.11
CA GLN A 208 -9.60 -19.15 8.91
C GLN A 208 -10.02 -19.05 7.42
N PRO A 209 -9.95 -20.12 6.61
CA PRO A 209 -10.22 -20.01 5.16
C PRO A 209 -11.65 -19.57 4.85
N HIS A 210 -12.63 -19.97 5.65
CA HIS A 210 -14.02 -19.52 5.51
C HIS A 210 -14.17 -18.00 5.68
N ALA A 211 -13.41 -17.41 6.61
CA ALA A 211 -13.46 -15.97 6.88
C ALA A 211 -12.89 -15.18 5.70
N THR A 212 -11.73 -15.60 5.17
CA THR A 212 -11.11 -14.99 3.99
C THR A 212 -11.99 -15.10 2.76
N ASP A 213 -12.68 -16.24 2.57
CA ASP A 213 -13.63 -16.46 1.46
C ASP A 213 -14.87 -15.55 1.58
N MET A 214 -15.44 -15.43 2.77
CA MET A 214 -16.61 -14.58 3.01
C MET A 214 -16.27 -13.10 2.76
N ILE A 215 -15.13 -12.64 3.25
CA ILE A 215 -14.64 -11.28 3.04
C ILE A 215 -14.36 -11.03 1.55
N ALA A 216 -13.66 -11.95 0.89
CA ALA A 216 -13.33 -11.82 -0.53
C ALA A 216 -14.59 -11.75 -1.41
N LYS A 217 -15.57 -12.64 -1.21
CA LYS A 217 -16.85 -12.64 -1.93
C LYS A 217 -17.59 -11.30 -1.75
N ARG A 218 -17.64 -10.78 -0.54
CA ARG A 218 -18.29 -9.49 -0.28
C ARG A 218 -17.61 -8.34 -1.02
N ILE A 219 -16.27 -8.29 -0.99
CA ILE A 219 -15.48 -7.27 -1.68
C ILE A 219 -15.65 -7.40 -3.20
N GLN A 220 -15.63 -8.62 -3.75
CA GLN A 220 -15.89 -8.90 -5.17
C GLN A 220 -17.26 -8.38 -5.59
N THR A 221 -18.31 -8.65 -4.81
CA THR A 221 -19.68 -8.17 -5.09
C THR A 221 -19.77 -6.65 -5.10
N ALA A 222 -19.14 -5.99 -4.13
CA ALA A 222 -19.11 -4.52 -4.04
C ALA A 222 -18.35 -3.90 -5.23
N ARG A 223 -17.22 -4.49 -5.63
CA ARG A 223 -16.41 -4.00 -6.76
C ARG A 223 -17.03 -4.28 -8.13
N ALA A 224 -17.87 -5.30 -8.23
CA ALA A 224 -18.69 -5.56 -9.42
C ALA A 224 -19.88 -4.59 -9.57
N ASN A 225 -20.02 -3.59 -8.66
CA ASN A 225 -21.16 -2.66 -8.60
C ASN A 225 -22.54 -3.36 -8.52
N LEU A 226 -22.58 -4.56 -7.91
CA LEU A 226 -23.82 -5.30 -7.69
C LEU A 226 -24.52 -4.90 -6.39
N ASP A 227 -23.93 -3.98 -5.63
CA ASP A 227 -24.44 -3.48 -4.36
C ASP A 227 -24.66 -1.95 -4.41
N ASN A 228 -25.21 -1.38 -3.32
CA ASN A 228 -25.45 0.06 -3.23
C ASN A 228 -24.10 0.81 -3.20
N PRO A 229 -23.79 1.66 -4.20
CA PRO A 229 -22.49 2.32 -4.33
C PRO A 229 -22.23 3.38 -3.23
N ASN A 230 -23.26 3.74 -2.48
CA ASN A 230 -23.12 4.73 -1.40
C ASN A 230 -22.72 4.10 -0.06
N LYS A 231 -22.77 2.76 0.09
CA LYS A 231 -22.40 2.07 1.32
C LYS A 231 -20.89 1.76 1.36
N PRO A 232 -20.29 1.51 2.55
CA PRO A 232 -18.96 0.96 2.65
C PRO A 232 -18.81 -0.33 1.83
N ILE A 233 -17.60 -0.63 1.34
CA ILE A 233 -17.31 -1.84 0.54
C ILE A 233 -17.73 -3.11 1.28
N GLY A 234 -17.51 -3.14 2.60
CA GLY A 234 -17.95 -4.22 3.48
C GLY A 234 -17.91 -3.78 4.93
N VAL A 235 -18.84 -4.33 5.71
CA VAL A 235 -18.88 -4.16 7.17
C VAL A 235 -18.90 -5.55 7.78
N PHE A 236 -17.82 -5.92 8.47
CA PHE A 236 -17.60 -7.25 9.02
C PHE A 236 -17.45 -7.22 10.53
N MET A 237 -18.05 -8.17 11.21
CA MET A 237 -17.80 -8.42 12.64
C MET A 237 -17.06 -9.74 12.78
N LEU A 238 -15.83 -9.70 13.24
CA LEU A 238 -15.00 -10.88 13.48
C LEU A 238 -15.18 -11.31 14.94
N THR A 239 -15.88 -12.42 15.13
CA THR A 239 -16.28 -12.91 16.45
C THR A 239 -15.47 -14.15 16.84
N GLY A 240 -14.81 -14.16 17.99
CA GLY A 240 -14.05 -15.32 18.45
C GLY A 240 -13.00 -15.00 19.50
N PRO A 241 -12.26 -16.01 19.98
CA PRO A 241 -11.25 -15.87 21.01
C PRO A 241 -10.15 -14.86 20.67
N SER A 242 -9.41 -14.41 21.66
CA SER A 242 -8.21 -13.58 21.43
C SER A 242 -7.11 -14.40 20.72
N GLY A 243 -6.30 -13.75 19.90
CA GLY A 243 -5.14 -14.39 19.25
C GLY A 243 -5.44 -15.22 17.99
N VAL A 244 -6.68 -15.30 17.53
CA VAL A 244 -7.05 -16.11 16.34
C VAL A 244 -6.87 -15.41 14.98
N GLY A 245 -6.26 -14.22 14.96
CA GLY A 245 -5.95 -13.50 13.72
C GLY A 245 -6.94 -12.41 13.30
N LYS A 246 -7.89 -11.97 14.15
CA LYS A 246 -8.87 -10.92 13.84
C LYS A 246 -8.20 -9.61 13.40
N THR A 247 -7.27 -9.10 14.21
CA THR A 247 -6.51 -7.86 13.91
C THR A 247 -5.59 -8.03 12.70
N GLU A 248 -4.95 -9.22 12.55
CA GLU A 248 -4.11 -9.53 11.40
C GLU A 248 -4.89 -9.51 10.09
N THR A 249 -6.18 -9.89 10.12
CA THR A 249 -7.07 -9.79 8.96
C THR A 249 -7.26 -8.34 8.50
N ALA A 250 -7.41 -7.41 9.44
CA ALA A 250 -7.53 -5.99 9.12
C ALA A 250 -6.22 -5.44 8.52
N LEU A 251 -5.07 -5.82 9.08
CA LEU A 251 -3.74 -5.46 8.56
C LEU A 251 -3.52 -6.01 7.15
N ALA A 252 -3.83 -7.29 6.94
CA ALA A 252 -3.69 -7.93 5.64
C ALA A 252 -4.58 -7.27 4.57
N LEU A 253 -5.83 -6.95 4.91
CA LEU A 253 -6.73 -6.24 4.01
C LEU A 253 -6.24 -4.83 3.67
N ALA A 254 -5.72 -4.08 4.64
CA ALA A 254 -5.17 -2.74 4.39
C ALA A 254 -3.96 -2.81 3.45
N ASP A 255 -3.09 -3.80 3.64
CA ASP A 255 -1.91 -3.98 2.78
C ASP A 255 -2.28 -4.39 1.35
N ILE A 256 -3.19 -5.36 1.18
CA ILE A 256 -3.56 -5.89 -0.14
C ILE A 256 -4.44 -4.91 -0.92
N MET A 257 -5.47 -4.36 -0.26
CA MET A 257 -6.48 -3.53 -0.93
C MET A 257 -6.04 -2.08 -1.14
N TYR A 258 -5.23 -1.53 -0.22
CA TYR A 258 -4.88 -0.12 -0.20
C TYR A 258 -3.37 0.16 -0.23
N GLY A 259 -2.56 -0.88 -0.42
CA GLY A 259 -1.13 -0.77 -0.72
C GLY A 259 -0.22 -0.58 0.48
N GLY A 260 -0.70 -0.78 1.71
CA GLY A 260 0.13 -0.77 2.90
C GLY A 260 -0.65 -0.73 4.21
N GLU A 261 -0.04 -1.25 5.27
CA GLU A 261 -0.62 -1.29 6.62
C GLU A 261 -0.88 0.12 7.21
N GLN A 262 -0.21 1.17 6.71
CA GLN A 262 -0.47 2.56 7.07
C GLN A 262 -1.90 3.03 6.70
N ASN A 263 -2.59 2.32 5.81
CA ASN A 263 -3.99 2.59 5.46
C ASN A 263 -4.98 1.85 6.38
N LEU A 264 -4.50 1.27 7.48
CA LEU A 264 -5.33 0.82 8.59
C LEU A 264 -5.57 2.00 9.56
N ILE A 265 -6.84 2.26 9.87
CA ILE A 265 -7.27 3.18 10.92
C ILE A 265 -7.76 2.30 12.07
N THR A 266 -6.99 2.22 13.15
CA THR A 266 -7.35 1.43 14.32
C THR A 266 -7.91 2.34 15.41
N ILE A 267 -9.08 1.98 15.92
CA ILE A 267 -9.74 2.64 17.05
C ILE A 267 -10.06 1.58 18.08
N ASN A 268 -9.45 1.70 19.26
CA ASN A 268 -9.73 0.82 20.39
C ASN A 268 -11.00 1.29 21.09
N MET A 269 -12.05 0.51 21.05
CA MET A 269 -13.35 0.87 21.61
C MET A 269 -13.36 0.87 23.14
N SER A 270 -12.37 0.28 23.78
CA SER A 270 -12.21 0.39 25.24
C SER A 270 -11.93 1.82 25.73
N GLU A 271 -11.51 2.73 24.85
CA GLU A 271 -11.33 4.15 25.16
C GLU A 271 -12.66 4.94 25.12
N TYR A 272 -13.73 4.35 24.59
CA TYR A 272 -15.03 4.98 24.35
C TYR A 272 -16.16 4.35 25.16
N GLN A 273 -15.89 4.03 26.42
CA GLN A 273 -16.85 3.42 27.37
C GLN A 273 -17.79 4.45 27.99
N GLU A 274 -17.36 5.72 28.05
CA GLU A 274 -18.09 6.80 28.68
C GLU A 274 -18.80 7.70 27.66
N PRO A 275 -20.01 8.21 27.93
CA PRO A 275 -20.78 9.04 26.99
C PRO A 275 -20.00 10.25 26.48
N HIS A 276 -19.20 10.88 27.33
CA HIS A 276 -18.45 12.07 26.96
C HIS A 276 -17.29 11.80 25.99
N THR A 277 -16.75 10.56 25.98
CA THR A 277 -15.69 10.19 25.04
C THR A 277 -16.23 9.92 23.63
N VAL A 278 -17.51 9.57 23.49
CA VAL A 278 -18.14 9.27 22.20
C VAL A 278 -18.09 10.46 21.24
N SER A 279 -18.24 11.68 21.77
CA SER A 279 -18.16 12.92 20.97
C SER A 279 -16.78 13.11 20.34
N THR A 280 -15.70 12.58 20.93
CA THR A 280 -14.35 12.70 20.37
C THR A 280 -14.15 11.87 19.11
N LEU A 281 -14.95 10.82 18.86
CA LEU A 281 -14.92 10.07 17.61
C LEU A 281 -15.37 10.92 16.42
N LYS A 282 -16.44 11.67 16.61
CA LYS A 282 -17.10 12.49 15.58
C LYS A 282 -16.54 13.92 15.55
N GLY A 283 -16.02 14.40 16.65
CA GLY A 283 -15.66 15.81 16.91
C GLY A 283 -16.70 16.50 17.77
N ALA A 284 -16.24 17.43 18.62
CA ALA A 284 -17.10 18.20 19.50
C ALA A 284 -17.94 19.23 18.74
N PRO A 285 -19.25 19.32 19.01
CA PRO A 285 -20.09 20.37 18.41
C PRO A 285 -19.74 21.76 18.95
N PRO A 286 -20.19 22.84 18.28
CA PRO A 286 -19.95 24.22 18.72
C PRO A 286 -20.33 24.46 20.17
N GLY A 287 -19.43 25.06 20.95
CA GLY A 287 -19.64 25.37 22.35
C GLY A 287 -19.15 24.32 23.37
N TYR A 288 -18.65 23.19 22.90
CA TYR A 288 -18.04 22.15 23.75
C TYR A 288 -16.51 22.19 23.70
N VAL A 289 -15.88 21.66 24.75
CA VAL A 289 -14.41 21.55 24.83
C VAL A 289 -13.92 20.63 23.69
N GLY A 290 -12.88 21.05 22.94
CA GLY A 290 -12.38 20.33 21.77
C GLY A 290 -13.05 20.71 20.44
N TYR A 291 -13.92 21.72 20.42
CA TYR A 291 -14.47 22.25 19.17
C TYR A 291 -13.34 22.74 18.25
N GLY A 292 -13.36 22.31 16.98
CA GLY A 292 -12.34 22.65 15.98
C GLY A 292 -11.14 21.70 15.92
N GLU A 293 -11.01 20.73 16.82
CA GLU A 293 -9.92 19.75 16.78
C GLU A 293 -10.20 18.58 15.81
N GLY A 294 -11.44 18.47 15.32
CA GLY A 294 -11.89 17.33 14.51
C GLY A 294 -12.05 16.04 15.30
N GLY A 295 -12.87 15.11 14.83
CA GLY A 295 -13.04 13.81 15.49
C GLY A 295 -11.95 12.82 15.10
N VAL A 296 -11.56 11.95 16.00
CA VAL A 296 -10.51 10.95 15.77
C VAL A 296 -10.83 10.08 14.54
N LEU A 297 -12.06 9.56 14.46
CA LEU A 297 -12.51 8.75 13.34
C LEU A 297 -12.73 9.59 12.07
N THR A 298 -13.47 10.69 12.20
CA THR A 298 -13.84 11.52 11.04
C THR A 298 -12.63 12.14 10.37
N GLU A 299 -11.68 12.66 11.14
CA GLU A 299 -10.44 13.23 10.59
C GLU A 299 -9.53 12.14 9.99
N ALA A 300 -9.44 10.96 10.61
CA ALA A 300 -8.66 9.86 10.08
C ALA A 300 -9.19 9.38 8.72
N VAL A 301 -10.52 9.21 8.59
CA VAL A 301 -11.16 8.81 7.32
C VAL A 301 -11.12 9.93 6.29
N ARG A 302 -11.29 11.19 6.69
CA ARG A 302 -11.15 12.35 5.79
C ARG A 302 -9.76 12.40 5.16
N ARG A 303 -8.72 12.12 5.95
CA ARG A 303 -7.32 12.06 5.48
C ARG A 303 -7.03 10.82 4.66
N ARG A 304 -7.68 9.69 4.94
CA ARG A 304 -7.48 8.40 4.27
C ARG A 304 -8.82 7.76 3.88
N PRO A 305 -9.46 8.27 2.82
CA PRO A 305 -10.79 7.79 2.40
C PRO A 305 -10.75 6.37 1.82
N TYR A 306 -9.58 5.88 1.40
CA TYR A 306 -9.33 4.51 0.98
C TYR A 306 -8.56 3.80 2.10
N SER A 307 -9.27 3.23 3.05
CA SER A 307 -8.69 2.63 4.26
C SER A 307 -9.52 1.47 4.78
N VAL A 308 -8.88 0.64 5.60
CA VAL A 308 -9.58 -0.29 6.48
C VAL A 308 -9.76 0.40 7.84
N VAL A 309 -10.98 0.45 8.33
CA VAL A 309 -11.31 0.97 9.65
C VAL A 309 -11.52 -0.21 10.59
N LEU A 310 -10.65 -0.37 11.57
CA LEU A 310 -10.73 -1.41 12.60
C LEU A 310 -11.27 -0.80 13.89
N LEU A 311 -12.43 -1.30 14.32
CA LEU A 311 -13.05 -0.98 15.61
C LEU A 311 -12.79 -2.19 16.53
N ASP A 312 -11.75 -2.07 17.33
CA ASP A 312 -11.29 -3.19 18.17
C ASP A 312 -12.05 -3.24 19.50
N GLU A 313 -12.48 -4.44 19.92
CA GLU A 313 -13.23 -4.70 21.15
C GLU A 313 -14.56 -3.91 21.24
N ILE A 314 -15.39 -3.99 20.19
CA ILE A 314 -16.62 -3.18 20.05
C ILE A 314 -17.62 -3.42 21.19
N GLU A 315 -17.59 -4.57 21.88
CA GLU A 315 -18.40 -4.90 23.05
C GLU A 315 -18.14 -3.99 24.26
N LYS A 316 -16.99 -3.31 24.29
CA LYS A 316 -16.62 -2.39 25.38
C LYS A 316 -17.12 -0.97 25.16
N ALA A 317 -17.55 -0.65 23.95
CA ALA A 317 -18.00 0.68 23.57
C ALA A 317 -19.32 1.05 24.26
N HIS A 318 -19.47 2.36 24.55
CA HIS A 318 -20.78 2.89 24.99
C HIS A 318 -21.85 2.66 23.90
N PRO A 319 -23.12 2.41 24.26
CA PRO A 319 -24.21 2.19 23.29
C PRO A 319 -24.35 3.30 22.24
N ASP A 320 -24.09 4.55 22.60
CA ASP A 320 -24.16 5.70 21.68
C ASP A 320 -23.16 5.57 20.50
N VAL A 321 -22.05 4.84 20.68
CA VAL A 321 -21.13 4.53 19.60
C VAL A 321 -21.81 3.71 18.52
N HIS A 322 -22.65 2.74 18.90
CA HIS A 322 -23.38 1.92 17.95
C HIS A 322 -24.33 2.77 17.07
N GLU A 323 -24.96 3.81 17.66
CA GLU A 323 -25.87 4.71 16.93
C GLU A 323 -25.13 5.54 15.87
N ILE A 324 -23.93 6.00 16.18
CA ILE A 324 -23.08 6.72 15.21
C ILE A 324 -22.84 5.87 13.97
N PHE A 325 -22.54 4.59 14.15
CA PHE A 325 -22.22 3.69 13.05
C PHE A 325 -23.43 3.26 12.23
N PHE A 326 -24.67 3.35 12.73
CA PHE A 326 -25.86 3.06 11.92
C PHE A 326 -25.91 3.94 10.67
N GLN A 327 -25.60 5.21 10.80
CA GLN A 327 -25.60 6.14 9.67
C GLN A 327 -24.52 5.76 8.64
N VAL A 328 -23.32 5.37 9.11
CA VAL A 328 -22.22 4.94 8.24
C VAL A 328 -22.57 3.67 7.48
N PHE A 329 -23.13 2.66 8.17
CA PHE A 329 -23.45 1.38 7.54
C PHE A 329 -24.60 1.43 6.55
N ASP A 330 -25.57 2.33 6.75
CA ASP A 330 -26.73 2.48 5.88
C ASP A 330 -26.50 3.46 4.73
N LYS A 331 -25.86 4.61 5.02
CA LYS A 331 -25.74 5.72 4.09
C LYS A 331 -24.30 5.93 3.57
N GLY A 332 -23.31 5.29 4.19
CA GLY A 332 -21.90 5.40 3.83
C GLY A 332 -21.24 6.73 4.16
N PHE A 333 -21.85 7.51 5.06
CA PHE A 333 -21.28 8.77 5.51
C PHE A 333 -21.65 9.09 6.96
N MET A 334 -20.91 9.99 7.56
CA MET A 334 -21.30 10.70 8.78
C MET A 334 -20.93 12.19 8.68
N GLU A 335 -21.63 13.01 9.46
CA GLU A 335 -21.26 14.42 9.64
C GLU A 335 -20.35 14.53 10.86
N ASP A 336 -19.28 15.31 10.74
CA ASP A 336 -18.39 15.61 11.88
C ASP A 336 -19.04 16.66 12.83
N GLY A 337 -18.30 17.04 13.88
CA GLY A 337 -18.76 18.05 14.84
C GLY A 337 -18.98 19.44 14.26
N GLU A 338 -18.44 19.74 13.08
CA GLU A 338 -18.61 21.00 12.36
C GLU A 338 -19.69 20.92 11.24
N GLY A 339 -20.35 19.75 11.10
CA GLY A 339 -21.33 19.50 10.05
C GLY A 339 -20.72 19.18 8.67
N ARG A 340 -19.43 18.86 8.60
CA ARG A 340 -18.80 18.44 7.35
C ARG A 340 -19.15 16.99 7.05
N TYR A 341 -19.44 16.73 5.79
CA TYR A 341 -19.74 15.40 5.27
C TYR A 341 -18.46 14.57 5.13
N ILE A 342 -18.36 13.45 5.83
CA ILE A 342 -17.25 12.51 5.78
C ILE A 342 -17.71 11.21 5.10
N ASP A 343 -17.08 10.88 3.99
CA ASP A 343 -17.47 9.76 3.11
C ASP A 343 -16.72 8.48 3.48
N PHE A 344 -17.46 7.40 3.70
CA PHE A 344 -16.97 6.06 4.06
C PHE A 344 -17.16 5.02 2.93
N LYS A 345 -17.68 5.41 1.76
CA LYS A 345 -18.01 4.45 0.68
C LYS A 345 -16.81 3.65 0.18
N ASN A 346 -15.60 4.18 0.29
CA ASN A 346 -14.37 3.49 -0.14
C ASN A 346 -13.65 2.80 1.03
N THR A 347 -14.26 2.71 2.20
CA THR A 347 -13.68 2.01 3.36
C THR A 347 -14.19 0.59 3.47
N ILE A 348 -13.37 -0.26 4.09
CA ILE A 348 -13.77 -1.56 4.61
C ILE A 348 -13.78 -1.42 6.14
N ILE A 349 -14.90 -1.74 6.77
CA ILE A 349 -15.05 -1.59 8.22
C ILE A 349 -15.03 -2.97 8.86
N ILE A 350 -14.14 -3.14 9.82
CA ILE A 350 -13.97 -4.38 10.58
C ILE A 350 -14.20 -4.07 12.06
N LEU A 351 -15.11 -4.80 12.65
CA LEU A 351 -15.35 -4.80 14.09
C LEU A 351 -14.80 -6.11 14.65
N THR A 352 -14.06 -6.06 15.75
CA THR A 352 -13.67 -7.27 16.48
C THR A 352 -14.44 -7.38 17.77
N THR A 353 -14.78 -8.60 18.15
CA THR A 353 -15.42 -8.87 19.43
C THR A 353 -14.98 -10.22 20.01
N ASN A 354 -14.92 -10.28 21.34
CA ASN A 354 -14.67 -11.50 22.10
C ASN A 354 -15.95 -12.11 22.67
N VAL A 355 -17.11 -11.56 22.33
CA VAL A 355 -18.41 -12.08 22.77
C VAL A 355 -18.58 -13.52 22.30
N GLY A 356 -18.98 -14.42 23.19
CA GLY A 356 -19.14 -15.85 22.91
C GLY A 356 -17.84 -16.65 22.78
N SER A 357 -16.69 -16.09 23.17
CA SER A 357 -15.39 -16.78 23.08
C SER A 357 -15.33 -18.07 23.90
N GLU A 358 -15.84 -18.05 25.15
CA GLU A 358 -15.89 -19.25 26.01
C GLU A 358 -16.75 -20.35 25.38
N LEU A 359 -17.89 -19.98 24.81
CA LEU A 359 -18.77 -20.89 24.10
C LEU A 359 -18.08 -21.48 22.86
N THR A 360 -17.41 -20.66 22.10
CA THR A 360 -16.63 -21.10 20.92
C THR A 360 -15.52 -22.08 21.32
N LEU A 361 -14.76 -21.77 22.38
CA LEU A 361 -13.71 -22.64 22.90
C LEU A 361 -14.28 -23.98 23.36
N THR A 362 -15.42 -23.99 24.08
CA THR A 362 -16.06 -25.21 24.56
C THR A 362 -16.58 -26.08 23.40
N LEU A 363 -17.20 -25.49 22.40
CA LEU A 363 -17.75 -26.20 21.24
C LEU A 363 -16.66 -26.75 20.31
N CYS A 364 -15.47 -26.16 20.30
CA CYS A 364 -14.36 -26.54 19.45
C CYS A 364 -13.29 -27.35 20.18
N GLN A 365 -13.52 -27.78 21.44
CA GLN A 365 -12.56 -28.63 22.20
C GLN A 365 -12.32 -29.99 21.53
N ASP A 366 -13.39 -30.58 21.00
CA ASP A 366 -13.31 -31.87 20.28
C ASP A 366 -13.42 -31.61 18.77
N GLU A 367 -12.37 -31.96 18.05
CA GLU A 367 -12.31 -31.76 16.58
C GLU A 367 -13.40 -32.56 15.84
N LEU A 368 -13.87 -33.68 16.41
CA LEU A 368 -14.93 -34.52 15.82
C LEU A 368 -16.32 -33.94 16.02
N LEU A 369 -16.52 -33.12 17.06
CA LEU A 369 -17.79 -32.51 17.41
C LEU A 369 -17.84 -31.02 17.04
N LYS A 370 -16.77 -30.50 16.46
CA LYS A 370 -16.65 -29.09 16.04
C LYS A 370 -17.80 -28.73 15.09
N PRO A 371 -18.63 -27.73 15.43
CA PRO A 371 -19.69 -27.29 14.55
C PRO A 371 -19.12 -26.71 13.25
N ASP A 372 -19.86 -26.82 12.17
CA ASP A 372 -19.58 -26.09 10.95
C ASP A 372 -19.78 -24.59 11.17
N ILE A 373 -19.40 -23.77 10.20
CA ILE A 373 -19.42 -22.31 10.34
C ILE A 373 -20.85 -21.75 10.52
N GLU A 374 -21.85 -22.38 9.90
CA GLU A 374 -23.24 -21.96 10.02
C GLU A 374 -23.82 -22.33 11.40
N GLY A 375 -23.47 -23.50 11.91
CA GLY A 375 -23.82 -23.93 13.25
C GLY A 375 -23.19 -23.04 14.33
N LEU A 376 -21.90 -22.71 14.15
CA LEU A 376 -21.21 -21.79 15.07
C LEU A 376 -21.81 -20.39 15.01
N ALA A 377 -22.08 -19.86 13.81
CA ALA A 377 -22.72 -18.54 13.65
C ALA A 377 -24.12 -18.50 14.29
N THR A 378 -24.88 -19.58 14.15
CA THR A 378 -26.22 -19.72 14.76
C THR A 378 -26.14 -19.73 16.28
N THR A 379 -25.20 -20.48 16.84
CA THR A 379 -24.99 -20.56 18.30
C THR A 379 -24.52 -19.25 18.90
N LEU A 380 -23.67 -18.50 18.19
CA LEU A 380 -23.16 -17.20 18.63
C LEU A 380 -24.21 -16.08 18.51
N ARG A 381 -25.31 -16.30 17.81
CA ARG A 381 -26.36 -15.28 17.61
C ARG A 381 -26.98 -14.78 18.91
N GLU A 382 -27.23 -15.67 19.86
CA GLU A 382 -27.85 -15.32 21.14
C GLU A 382 -26.94 -14.45 22.02
N PRO A 383 -25.65 -14.82 22.30
CA PRO A 383 -24.71 -13.95 23.01
C PRO A 383 -24.52 -12.58 22.34
N LEU A 384 -24.48 -12.54 21.00
CA LEU A 384 -24.37 -11.30 20.27
C LEU A 384 -25.59 -10.40 20.44
N LEU A 385 -26.82 -10.95 20.42
CA LEU A 385 -28.06 -10.21 20.62
C LEU A 385 -28.22 -9.69 22.06
N GLN A 386 -27.58 -10.34 23.04
CA GLN A 386 -27.52 -9.84 24.43
C GLN A 386 -26.60 -8.63 24.57
N THR A 387 -25.57 -8.52 23.72
CA THR A 387 -24.56 -7.47 23.82
C THR A 387 -24.82 -6.32 22.85
N PHE A 388 -25.32 -6.62 21.65
CA PHE A 388 -25.49 -5.64 20.57
C PHE A 388 -26.94 -5.50 20.13
N PRO A 389 -27.38 -4.28 19.77
CA PRO A 389 -28.72 -4.08 19.20
C PRO A 389 -28.92 -4.91 17.92
N ALA A 390 -30.09 -5.54 17.79
CA ALA A 390 -30.43 -6.31 16.59
C ALA A 390 -30.33 -5.48 15.29
N THR A 391 -30.60 -4.18 15.38
CA THR A 391 -30.46 -3.21 14.29
C THR A 391 -29.01 -3.07 13.80
N LEU A 392 -28.03 -3.20 14.66
CA LEU A 392 -26.59 -3.20 14.32
C LEU A 392 -26.24 -4.51 13.62
N LEU A 393 -26.59 -5.65 14.23
CA LEU A 393 -26.26 -6.97 13.71
C LEU A 393 -26.88 -7.24 12.34
N GLY A 394 -28.04 -6.68 12.03
CA GLY A 394 -28.69 -6.79 10.72
C GLY A 394 -27.95 -6.06 9.58
N ARG A 395 -26.97 -5.22 9.87
CA ARG A 395 -26.18 -4.43 8.90
C ARG A 395 -24.75 -4.90 8.73
N ILE A 396 -24.34 -5.85 9.54
CA ILE A 396 -22.96 -6.34 9.64
C ILE A 396 -22.94 -7.81 9.23
N GLN A 397 -21.95 -8.20 8.45
CA GLN A 397 -21.70 -9.61 8.19
C GLN A 397 -20.87 -10.19 9.35
N ASN A 398 -21.52 -11.02 10.19
CA ASN A 398 -20.83 -11.70 11.27
C ASN A 398 -20.04 -12.89 10.72
N ILE A 399 -18.76 -12.96 11.11
CA ILE A 399 -17.81 -14.00 10.69
C ILE A 399 -17.19 -14.61 11.96
N PRO A 400 -17.64 -15.81 12.35
CA PRO A 400 -17.02 -16.52 13.46
C PRO A 400 -15.60 -16.98 13.13
N TYR A 401 -14.71 -16.90 14.11
CA TYR A 401 -13.33 -17.38 14.03
C TYR A 401 -13.15 -18.58 14.93
N TYR A 402 -12.58 -19.63 14.37
CA TYR A 402 -12.25 -20.84 15.14
C TYR A 402 -11.01 -20.61 16.01
N PRO A 403 -10.90 -21.32 17.16
CA PRO A 403 -9.66 -21.41 17.90
C PRO A 403 -8.56 -22.03 17.04
N LEU A 404 -7.32 -21.61 17.29
CA LEU A 404 -6.17 -22.16 16.60
C LEU A 404 -5.75 -23.50 17.25
N ASN A 405 -5.44 -24.49 16.42
CA ASN A 405 -4.84 -25.74 16.87
C ASN A 405 -3.31 -25.64 16.89
N HIS A 406 -2.64 -26.68 17.42
CA HIS A 406 -1.19 -26.70 17.57
C HIS A 406 -0.43 -26.59 16.23
N GLU A 407 -0.95 -27.19 15.17
CA GLU A 407 -0.35 -27.16 13.85
C GLU A 407 -0.43 -25.75 13.24
N MET A 408 -1.57 -25.08 13.38
CA MET A 408 -1.74 -23.70 12.95
C MET A 408 -0.84 -22.74 13.71
N MET A 409 -0.67 -22.94 15.02
CA MET A 409 0.25 -22.15 15.85
C MET A 409 1.70 -22.32 15.38
N SER A 410 2.16 -23.54 15.12
CA SER A 410 3.51 -23.80 14.59
C SER A 410 3.74 -23.08 13.24
N HIS A 411 2.73 -23.06 12.37
CA HIS A 411 2.80 -22.36 11.10
C HIS A 411 2.89 -20.83 11.29
N ILE A 412 2.11 -20.27 12.21
CA ILE A 412 2.18 -18.84 12.55
C ILE A 412 3.56 -18.46 13.10
N ILE A 413 4.12 -19.27 14.00
CA ILE A 413 5.46 -19.07 14.56
C ILE A 413 6.50 -19.05 13.43
N THR A 414 6.44 -19.99 12.50
CA THR A 414 7.33 -20.04 11.33
C THR A 414 7.23 -18.78 10.48
N LEU A 415 6.02 -18.30 10.20
CA LEU A 415 5.81 -17.06 9.46
C LEU A 415 6.41 -15.84 10.18
N GLN A 416 6.25 -15.74 11.50
CA GLN A 416 6.81 -14.64 12.27
C GLN A 416 8.34 -14.69 12.32
N LEU A 417 8.92 -15.89 12.50
CA LEU A 417 10.38 -16.08 12.45
C LEU A 417 10.94 -15.67 11.08
N ASN A 418 10.30 -16.05 10.00
CA ASN A 418 10.72 -15.65 8.64
C ASN A 418 10.67 -14.13 8.43
N LYS A 419 9.68 -13.43 9.01
CA LYS A 419 9.64 -11.96 9.00
C LYS A 419 10.82 -11.34 9.76
N VAL A 420 11.20 -11.93 10.90
CA VAL A 420 12.36 -11.47 11.69
C VAL A 420 13.66 -11.74 10.92
N ILE A 421 13.84 -12.93 10.35
CA ILE A 421 15.02 -13.31 9.56
C ILE A 421 15.21 -12.31 8.41
N LYS A 422 14.15 -12.07 7.64
CA LYS A 422 14.19 -11.11 6.52
C LYS A 422 14.56 -9.70 6.99
N ARG A 423 13.98 -9.23 8.09
CA ARG A 423 14.28 -7.90 8.64
C ARG A 423 15.73 -7.77 9.12
N MET A 424 16.30 -8.84 9.71
CA MET A 424 17.71 -8.88 10.12
C MET A 424 18.65 -8.88 8.92
N GLN A 425 18.28 -9.59 7.86
CA GLN A 425 19.05 -9.61 6.62
C GLN A 425 19.01 -8.26 5.91
N ASP A 426 17.82 -7.64 5.78
CA ASP A 426 17.63 -6.37 5.07
C ASP A 426 18.29 -5.18 5.80
N ASN A 427 18.22 -5.13 7.14
CA ASN A 427 18.69 -3.98 7.91
C ASN A 427 20.15 -4.11 8.39
N HIS A 428 20.61 -5.34 8.64
CA HIS A 428 21.90 -5.58 9.29
C HIS A 428 22.83 -6.49 8.50
N ASN A 429 22.38 -7.02 7.37
CA ASN A 429 23.11 -8.01 6.55
C ASN A 429 23.52 -9.25 7.36
N ILE A 430 22.72 -9.63 8.37
CA ILE A 430 22.93 -10.77 9.25
C ILE A 430 22.03 -11.91 8.83
N THR A 431 22.61 -13.08 8.58
CA THR A 431 21.85 -14.31 8.33
C THR A 431 21.50 -14.95 9.68
N LEU A 432 20.21 -14.99 10.02
CA LEU A 432 19.68 -15.67 11.19
C LEU A 432 19.16 -17.03 10.76
N SER A 433 19.57 -18.10 11.44
CA SER A 433 19.00 -19.45 11.28
C SER A 433 18.42 -19.92 12.61
N HIS A 434 17.36 -20.70 12.57
CA HIS A 434 16.75 -21.32 13.74
C HIS A 434 16.67 -22.85 13.55
N ASP A 435 16.65 -23.58 14.65
CA ASP A 435 16.37 -25.00 14.70
C ASP A 435 14.85 -25.22 14.82
N ASP A 436 14.35 -26.32 14.28
CA ASP A 436 12.93 -26.72 14.41
C ASP A 436 12.50 -26.91 15.86
N ALA A 437 13.45 -27.21 16.77
CA ALA A 437 13.21 -27.26 18.21
C ALA A 437 12.69 -25.92 18.79
N VAL A 438 13.02 -24.76 18.16
CA VAL A 438 12.51 -23.45 18.60
C VAL A 438 11.01 -23.34 18.37
N ILE A 439 10.50 -23.91 17.27
CA ILE A 439 9.07 -23.89 16.94
C ILE A 439 8.26 -24.71 17.96
N THR A 440 8.82 -25.79 18.48
CA THR A 440 8.16 -26.65 19.48
C THR A 440 8.24 -26.11 20.92
N LEU A 441 9.18 -25.20 21.19
CA LEU A 441 9.38 -24.59 22.52
C LEU A 441 8.50 -23.35 22.76
N ILE A 442 7.97 -22.74 21.72
CA ILE A 442 7.06 -21.58 21.82
C ILE A 442 5.63 -22.13 21.93
N PRO A 443 4.97 -21.94 23.10
CA PRO A 443 3.65 -22.49 23.37
C PRO A 443 2.54 -21.85 22.53
#